data_623f8954756d1f28c8facb3c411a313e
#
_entry.id   623f8954756d1f28c8facb3c411a313e
#
_cell.length_a   1.000
_cell.length_b   1.000
_cell.length_c   1.000
_cell.angle_alpha   90.00
_cell.angle_beta   90.00
_cell.angle_gamma   90.00
#
_symmetry.space_group_name_H-M   'P 1'
#
loop_
_entity.id
_entity.type
_entity.pdbx_description
1 polymer ?
#
loop_
_entity_poly.entity_id
_entity_poly.type
_entity_poly.pdbx_seq_one_letter_code
_entity_poly.pdbx_strand_id
1 'polypeptide(L)'
;MGSSSRNVAVVAVTAVLLVAVTAAALTLGASSVSLPELAAWLFGGDVSATARNILENVRVPRVLAALLAGAALATSGALIQACLDNPLASPNVIGVNSGAGLAVLLAASLVPGALWLTPLAAFAGAIATALIIFALSLGTGLSRLTVVLAGIAITTVFGAGMNTILIVDPDAYIGSSTFLVGGLSGVLMRDLGWPAVYIAVGLAAALAGAAKLNILSLGDEAAHSLGVNVRAVRLGMLAVAAVLAGAAVSFAGLVGFVGLVVPHLMRFFVGHDNRWVVPVSALAGAAFVVGCDLLARVLFAPYELPVGILLAFIGGPFFIYLILKNKGGGLE
;
A
#
# COMPACT_ATOMS: atom_id res chain seq x y z
N MET A 1 7.35 16.85 27.70
CA MET A 1 7.61 17.17 26.28
C MET A 1 6.29 17.55 25.64
N GLY A 2 6.20 18.72 24.98
CA GLY A 2 4.97 19.11 24.28
C GLY A 2 4.62 18.09 23.18
N SER A 3 3.35 17.97 22.82
CA SER A 3 2.89 17.02 21.78
C SER A 3 3.67 17.12 20.47
N SER A 4 4.08 18.33 20.08
CA SER A 4 4.87 18.60 18.87
C SER A 4 6.28 18.00 18.93
N SER A 5 6.99 18.10 20.07
CA SER A 5 8.35 17.53 20.19
C SER A 5 8.34 16.00 20.17
N ARG A 6 7.30 15.37 20.72
CA ARG A 6 7.10 13.91 20.62
C ARG A 6 6.89 13.48 19.18
N ASN A 7 6.06 14.19 18.44
CA ASN A 7 5.76 13.84 17.04
C ASN A 7 7.01 13.99 16.15
N VAL A 8 7.81 15.04 16.36
CA VAL A 8 9.10 15.21 15.67
C VAL A 8 10.05 14.06 16.00
N ALA A 9 10.12 13.63 17.27
CA ALA A 9 10.95 12.48 17.65
C ALA A 9 10.49 11.18 16.97
N VAL A 10 9.19 10.95 16.85
CA VAL A 10 8.64 9.77 16.14
C VAL A 10 9.02 9.81 14.65
N VAL A 11 8.91 10.97 13.99
CA VAL A 11 9.37 11.14 12.59
C VAL A 11 10.85 10.80 12.46
N ALA A 12 11.70 11.35 13.35
CA ALA A 12 13.14 11.11 13.30
C ALA A 12 13.49 9.63 13.51
N VAL A 13 12.88 8.98 14.49
CA VAL A 13 13.08 7.54 14.76
C VAL A 13 12.63 6.71 13.56
N THR A 14 11.47 7.02 12.99
CA THR A 14 10.96 6.30 11.82
C THR A 14 11.85 6.50 10.60
N ALA A 15 12.38 7.69 10.39
CA ALA A 15 13.33 7.97 9.31
C ALA A 15 14.65 7.21 9.49
N VAL A 16 15.20 7.18 10.70
CA VAL A 16 16.42 6.40 11.02
C VAL A 16 16.17 4.91 10.80
N LEU A 17 15.02 4.39 11.26
CA LEU A 17 14.63 2.99 11.03
C LEU A 17 14.53 2.68 9.53
N LEU A 18 13.90 3.56 8.75
CA LEU A 18 13.78 3.44 7.30
C LEU A 18 15.17 3.33 6.64
N VAL A 19 16.09 4.22 6.99
CA VAL A 19 17.46 4.20 6.45
C VAL A 19 18.17 2.91 6.84
N ALA A 20 18.09 2.49 8.10
CA ALA A 20 18.73 1.29 8.59
C ALA A 20 18.21 0.02 7.90
N VAL A 21 16.89 -0.13 7.77
CA VAL A 21 16.28 -1.28 7.10
C VAL A 21 16.57 -1.28 5.60
N THR A 22 16.59 -0.10 4.96
CA THR A 22 16.96 0.04 3.55
C THR A 22 18.42 -0.38 3.31
N ALA A 23 19.35 0.07 4.14
CA ALA A 23 20.76 -0.34 4.06
C ALA A 23 20.91 -1.86 4.28
N ALA A 24 20.19 -2.42 5.26
CA ALA A 24 20.17 -3.86 5.48
C ALA A 24 19.59 -4.63 4.27
N ALA A 25 18.53 -4.13 3.65
CA ALA A 25 17.90 -4.76 2.48
C ALA A 25 18.80 -4.69 1.22
N LEU A 26 19.67 -3.70 1.12
CA LEU A 26 20.66 -3.60 0.05
C LEU A 26 21.89 -4.51 0.27
N THR A 27 22.23 -4.87 1.52
CA THR A 27 23.39 -5.69 1.84
C THR A 27 23.06 -7.17 2.07
N LEU A 28 21.90 -7.48 2.66
CA LEU A 28 21.49 -8.83 3.03
C LEU A 28 20.62 -9.49 1.95
N GLY A 29 20.76 -10.79 1.78
CA GLY A 29 19.98 -11.60 0.83
C GLY A 29 20.72 -12.90 0.49
N ALA A 30 20.22 -13.67 -0.49
CA ALA A 30 20.81 -14.95 -0.91
C ALA A 30 22.29 -14.82 -1.34
N SER A 31 22.67 -13.68 -1.92
CA SER A 31 24.07 -13.30 -2.19
C SER A 31 24.43 -12.11 -1.31
N SER A 32 25.48 -12.17 -0.54
CA SER A 32 25.88 -11.03 0.31
C SER A 32 26.66 -9.98 -0.51
N VAL A 33 26.28 -8.71 -0.33
CA VAL A 33 27.07 -7.55 -0.74
C VAL A 33 27.57 -6.92 0.55
N SER A 34 28.87 -6.74 0.66
CA SER A 34 29.46 -6.17 1.88
C SER A 34 29.14 -4.68 2.03
N LEU A 35 29.10 -4.17 3.27
CA LEU A 35 28.92 -2.74 3.53
C LEU A 35 29.96 -1.85 2.83
N PRO A 36 31.26 -2.22 2.78
CA PRO A 36 32.24 -1.46 2.00
C PRO A 36 31.93 -1.41 0.50
N GLU A 37 31.44 -2.50 -0.10
CA GLU A 37 31.03 -2.53 -1.52
C GLU A 37 29.81 -1.65 -1.75
N LEU A 38 28.82 -1.67 -0.85
CA LEU A 38 27.68 -0.76 -0.93
C LEU A 38 28.12 0.70 -0.83
N ALA A 39 29.01 1.03 0.11
CA ALA A 39 29.55 2.39 0.24
C ALA A 39 30.35 2.79 -1.01
N ALA A 40 31.23 1.91 -1.51
CA ALA A 40 31.98 2.17 -2.75
C ALA A 40 31.04 2.42 -3.93
N TRP A 41 29.96 1.61 -4.08
CA TRP A 41 28.97 1.81 -5.13
C TRP A 41 28.25 3.16 -5.00
N LEU A 42 27.83 3.56 -3.79
CA LEU A 42 27.12 4.84 -3.53
C LEU A 42 28.00 6.07 -3.82
N PHE A 43 29.31 5.99 -3.55
CA PHE A 43 30.25 7.09 -3.72
C PHE A 43 31.06 7.03 -5.02
N GLY A 44 30.70 6.15 -5.96
CA GLY A 44 31.35 6.04 -7.26
C GLY A 44 32.72 5.36 -7.22
N GLY A 45 33.03 4.58 -6.19
CA GLY A 45 34.24 3.77 -6.09
C GLY A 45 34.17 2.47 -6.90
N ASP A 46 35.28 1.74 -6.91
CA ASP A 46 35.40 0.45 -7.60
C ASP A 46 34.67 -0.65 -6.84
N VAL A 47 33.75 -1.31 -7.54
CA VAL A 47 32.96 -2.43 -7.04
C VAL A 47 33.12 -3.60 -8.00
N SER A 48 33.12 -4.83 -7.46
CA SER A 48 33.14 -6.02 -8.31
C SER A 48 31.97 -6.02 -9.30
N ALA A 49 32.18 -6.53 -10.52
CA ALA A 49 31.13 -6.59 -11.54
C ALA A 49 29.90 -7.35 -11.06
N THR A 50 30.11 -8.39 -10.23
CA THR A 50 29.03 -9.18 -9.62
C THR A 50 28.21 -8.35 -8.63
N ALA A 51 28.88 -7.63 -7.70
CA ALA A 51 28.18 -6.80 -6.72
C ALA A 51 27.42 -5.65 -7.40
N ARG A 52 28.01 -5.02 -8.41
CA ARG A 52 27.35 -3.98 -9.22
C ARG A 52 26.08 -4.52 -9.87
N ASN A 53 26.16 -5.67 -10.54
CA ASN A 53 24.99 -6.27 -11.19
C ASN A 53 23.88 -6.63 -10.20
N ILE A 54 24.24 -7.19 -9.03
CA ILE A 54 23.29 -7.51 -7.96
C ILE A 54 22.60 -6.23 -7.45
N LEU A 55 23.37 -5.15 -7.21
CA LEU A 55 22.83 -3.91 -6.70
C LEU A 55 21.90 -3.25 -7.73
N GLU A 56 22.38 -3.03 -8.96
CA GLU A 56 21.68 -2.23 -9.97
C GLU A 56 20.47 -2.94 -10.57
N ASN A 57 20.55 -4.25 -10.80
CA ASN A 57 19.50 -4.98 -11.52
C ASN A 57 18.57 -5.80 -10.63
N VAL A 58 18.94 -6.06 -9.37
CA VAL A 58 18.13 -6.89 -8.48
C VAL A 58 17.69 -6.11 -7.23
N ARG A 59 18.64 -5.55 -6.46
CA ARG A 59 18.34 -5.01 -5.13
C ARG A 59 17.74 -3.62 -5.16
N VAL A 60 18.35 -2.71 -5.91
CA VAL A 60 17.87 -1.32 -5.98
C VAL A 60 16.45 -1.25 -6.54
N PRO A 61 16.10 -1.91 -7.66
CA PRO A 61 14.72 -1.92 -8.13
C PRO A 61 13.74 -2.49 -7.11
N ARG A 62 14.08 -3.59 -6.47
CA ARG A 62 13.24 -4.26 -5.47
C ARG A 62 13.05 -3.42 -4.21
N VAL A 63 14.12 -2.82 -3.68
CA VAL A 63 14.05 -1.94 -2.50
C VAL A 63 13.26 -0.67 -2.81
N LEU A 64 13.46 -0.05 -3.98
CA LEU A 64 12.67 1.08 -4.43
C LEU A 64 11.19 0.72 -4.57
N ALA A 65 10.88 -0.46 -5.13
CA ALA A 65 9.51 -0.97 -5.19
C ALA A 65 8.91 -1.13 -3.78
N ALA A 66 9.66 -1.70 -2.83
CA ALA A 66 9.21 -1.85 -1.44
C ALA A 66 8.94 -0.50 -0.76
N LEU A 67 9.84 0.48 -0.95
CA LEU A 67 9.69 1.84 -0.44
C LEU A 67 8.44 2.51 -0.98
N LEU A 68 8.26 2.49 -2.30
CA LEU A 68 7.12 3.09 -2.99
C LEU A 68 5.80 2.42 -2.61
N ALA A 69 5.74 1.08 -2.63
CA ALA A 69 4.54 0.33 -2.27
C ALA A 69 4.16 0.57 -0.80
N GLY A 70 5.13 0.53 0.11
CA GLY A 70 4.90 0.75 1.52
C GLY A 70 4.38 2.15 1.83
N ALA A 71 5.03 3.18 1.28
CA ALA A 71 4.61 4.57 1.44
C ALA A 71 3.21 4.80 0.86
N ALA A 72 2.94 4.30 -0.35
CA ALA A 72 1.66 4.49 -1.03
C ALA A 72 0.51 3.78 -0.31
N LEU A 73 0.68 2.49 0.03
CA LEU A 73 -0.37 1.70 0.67
C LEU A 73 -0.68 2.20 2.09
N ALA A 74 0.34 2.56 2.89
CA ALA A 74 0.12 3.10 4.22
C ALA A 74 -0.56 4.47 4.18
N THR A 75 -0.15 5.35 3.28
CA THR A 75 -0.81 6.66 3.09
C THR A 75 -2.25 6.47 2.60
N SER A 76 -2.48 5.63 1.59
CA SER A 76 -3.83 5.29 1.13
C SER A 76 -4.72 4.83 2.27
N GLY A 77 -4.21 3.92 3.12
CA GLY A 77 -4.93 3.47 4.31
C GLY A 77 -5.24 4.60 5.29
N ALA A 78 -4.27 5.48 5.58
CA ALA A 78 -4.48 6.63 6.46
C ALA A 78 -5.59 7.57 5.96
N LEU A 79 -5.63 7.83 4.63
CA LEU A 79 -6.67 8.64 4.00
C LEU A 79 -8.04 7.99 4.11
N ILE A 80 -8.14 6.69 3.79
CA ILE A 80 -9.40 5.94 3.83
C ILE A 80 -9.95 5.88 5.26
N GLN A 81 -9.08 5.58 6.25
CA GLN A 81 -9.45 5.57 7.67
C GLN A 81 -9.99 6.93 8.14
N ALA A 82 -9.36 8.03 7.71
CA ALA A 82 -9.81 9.38 8.05
C ALA A 82 -11.12 9.75 7.32
N CYS A 83 -11.26 9.41 6.04
CA CYS A 83 -12.46 9.72 5.26
C CYS A 83 -13.69 8.94 5.71
N LEU A 84 -13.51 7.67 6.12
CA LEU A 84 -14.59 6.80 6.57
C LEU A 84 -14.77 6.83 8.10
N ASP A 85 -13.90 7.54 8.81
CA ASP A 85 -13.87 7.56 10.28
C ASP A 85 -13.92 6.15 10.86
N ASN A 86 -13.12 5.28 10.28
CA ASN A 86 -13.04 3.88 10.65
C ASN A 86 -11.59 3.42 10.66
N PRO A 87 -11.01 3.13 11.82
CA PRO A 87 -9.61 2.73 11.95
C PRO A 87 -9.30 1.37 11.32
N LEU A 88 -10.32 0.59 10.99
CA LEU A 88 -10.21 -0.72 10.35
C LEU A 88 -10.39 -0.65 8.81
N ALA A 89 -10.61 0.53 8.26
CA ALA A 89 -10.73 0.70 6.83
C ALA A 89 -9.35 0.64 6.15
N SER A 90 -9.33 0.09 4.94
CA SER A 90 -8.11 -0.12 4.14
C SER A 90 -8.43 -0.01 2.64
N PRO A 91 -7.42 0.03 1.75
CA PRO A 91 -7.66 0.03 0.30
C PRO A 91 -8.53 -1.12 -0.22
N ASN A 92 -8.54 -2.25 0.49
CA ASN A 92 -9.40 -3.38 0.13
C ASN A 92 -10.89 -3.06 0.26
N VAL A 93 -11.26 -2.15 1.18
CA VAL A 93 -12.66 -1.72 1.39
C VAL A 93 -13.20 -0.98 0.16
N ILE A 94 -12.36 -0.28 -0.58
CA ILE A 94 -12.71 0.37 -1.85
C ILE A 94 -12.40 -0.52 -3.08
N GLY A 95 -12.25 -1.82 -2.88
CA GLY A 95 -12.16 -2.83 -3.93
C GLY A 95 -10.91 -2.79 -4.81
N VAL A 96 -9.86 -2.06 -4.43
CA VAL A 96 -8.64 -1.90 -5.24
C VAL A 96 -8.04 -3.24 -5.63
N ASN A 97 -7.85 -4.15 -4.66
CA ASN A 97 -7.23 -5.45 -4.93
C ASN A 97 -8.12 -6.36 -5.79
N SER A 98 -9.43 -6.39 -5.52
CA SER A 98 -10.34 -7.24 -6.30
C SER A 98 -10.47 -6.77 -7.75
N GLY A 99 -10.50 -5.45 -7.98
CA GLY A 99 -10.51 -4.89 -9.33
C GLY A 99 -9.20 -5.14 -10.08
N ALA A 100 -8.07 -4.92 -9.42
CA ALA A 100 -6.76 -5.21 -9.99
C ALA A 100 -6.61 -6.70 -10.35
N GLY A 101 -6.99 -7.59 -9.42
CA GLY A 101 -6.91 -9.04 -9.63
C GLY A 101 -7.78 -9.52 -10.79
N LEU A 102 -9.04 -9.07 -10.85
CA LEU A 102 -9.93 -9.42 -11.95
C LEU A 102 -9.41 -8.92 -13.30
N ALA A 103 -8.95 -7.65 -13.36
CA ALA A 103 -8.44 -7.08 -14.60
C ALA A 103 -7.16 -7.78 -15.09
N VAL A 104 -6.28 -8.18 -14.19
CA VAL A 104 -5.06 -8.93 -14.54
C VAL A 104 -5.40 -10.33 -15.06
N LEU A 105 -6.31 -11.04 -14.41
CA LEU A 105 -6.75 -12.36 -14.88
C LEU A 105 -7.46 -12.26 -16.24
N LEU A 106 -8.32 -11.27 -16.44
CA LEU A 106 -8.92 -11.00 -17.75
C LEU A 106 -7.88 -10.72 -18.82
N ALA A 107 -6.88 -9.87 -18.51
CA ALA A 107 -5.80 -9.56 -19.45
C ALA A 107 -4.96 -10.81 -19.78
N ALA A 108 -4.65 -11.64 -18.79
CA ALA A 108 -3.90 -12.87 -18.99
C ALA A 108 -4.66 -13.90 -19.82
N SER A 109 -5.97 -14.01 -19.65
CA SER A 109 -6.83 -14.92 -20.43
C SER A 109 -7.06 -14.42 -21.84
N LEU A 110 -7.32 -13.12 -22.05
CA LEU A 110 -7.62 -12.56 -23.36
C LEU A 110 -6.38 -12.36 -24.25
N VAL A 111 -5.22 -12.08 -23.63
CA VAL A 111 -3.95 -11.82 -24.32
C VAL A 111 -2.82 -12.63 -23.67
N PRO A 112 -2.80 -13.96 -23.85
CA PRO A 112 -1.79 -14.81 -23.22
C PRO A 112 -0.37 -14.39 -23.56
N GLY A 113 0.52 -14.39 -22.56
CA GLY A 113 1.93 -14.03 -22.72
C GLY A 113 2.24 -12.53 -22.71
N ALA A 114 1.25 -11.65 -22.70
CA ALA A 114 1.46 -10.19 -22.64
C ALA A 114 1.72 -9.71 -21.20
N LEU A 115 2.80 -10.18 -20.57
CA LEU A 115 3.15 -9.83 -19.17
C LEU A 115 3.31 -8.32 -18.94
N TRP A 116 3.69 -7.56 -19.99
CA TRP A 116 3.80 -6.10 -19.95
C TRP A 116 2.45 -5.40 -19.72
N LEU A 117 1.34 -6.10 -20.00
CA LEU A 117 -0.01 -5.57 -19.79
C LEU A 117 -0.46 -5.67 -18.32
N THR A 118 0.16 -6.54 -17.53
CA THR A 118 -0.20 -6.76 -16.12
C THR A 118 -0.23 -5.47 -15.27
N PRO A 119 0.80 -4.59 -15.27
CA PRO A 119 0.77 -3.36 -14.49
C PRO A 119 -0.35 -2.40 -14.93
N LEU A 120 -0.60 -2.31 -16.24
CA LEU A 120 -1.64 -1.44 -16.79
C LEU A 120 -3.03 -1.95 -16.44
N ALA A 121 -3.26 -3.26 -16.60
CA ALA A 121 -4.53 -3.90 -16.25
C ALA A 121 -4.80 -3.77 -14.74
N ALA A 122 -3.78 -4.01 -13.90
CA ALA A 122 -3.89 -3.87 -12.45
C ALA A 122 -4.30 -2.44 -12.04
N PHE A 123 -3.59 -1.44 -12.56
CA PHE A 123 -3.89 -0.04 -12.26
C PHE A 123 -5.29 0.35 -12.76
N ALA A 124 -5.62 0.03 -14.01
CA ALA A 124 -6.92 0.34 -14.61
C ALA A 124 -8.06 -0.35 -13.84
N GLY A 125 -7.91 -1.63 -13.48
CA GLY A 125 -8.88 -2.38 -12.70
C GLY A 125 -9.08 -1.82 -11.29
N ALA A 126 -8.01 -1.42 -10.63
CA ALA A 126 -8.06 -0.77 -9.32
C ALA A 126 -8.84 0.56 -9.37
N ILE A 127 -8.51 1.41 -10.34
CA ILE A 127 -9.18 2.73 -10.50
C ILE A 127 -10.63 2.55 -10.94
N ALA A 128 -10.92 1.67 -11.91
CA ALA A 128 -12.29 1.41 -12.38
C ALA A 128 -13.18 0.95 -11.22
N THR A 129 -12.68 0.07 -10.36
CA THR A 129 -13.41 -0.41 -9.19
C THR A 129 -13.69 0.70 -8.18
N ALA A 130 -12.69 1.51 -7.87
CA ALA A 130 -12.88 2.67 -7.00
C ALA A 130 -13.92 3.64 -7.57
N LEU A 131 -13.88 3.91 -8.87
CA LEU A 131 -14.87 4.76 -9.56
C LEU A 131 -16.28 4.17 -9.50
N ILE A 132 -16.44 2.86 -9.70
CA ILE A 132 -17.74 2.17 -9.58
C ILE A 132 -18.30 2.36 -8.15
N ILE A 133 -17.48 2.10 -7.13
CA ILE A 133 -17.89 2.24 -5.73
C ILE A 133 -18.26 3.70 -5.42
N PHE A 134 -17.50 4.67 -5.91
CA PHE A 134 -17.80 6.08 -5.73
C PHE A 134 -19.09 6.48 -6.44
N ALA A 135 -19.31 6.01 -7.68
CA ALA A 135 -20.54 6.27 -8.42
C ALA A 135 -21.79 5.72 -7.71
N LEU A 136 -21.72 4.48 -7.21
CA LEU A 136 -22.77 3.88 -6.40
C LEU A 136 -23.05 4.68 -5.12
N SER A 137 -21.99 5.14 -4.46
CA SER A 137 -22.09 5.88 -3.21
C SER A 137 -22.62 7.30 -3.42
N LEU A 138 -22.40 7.91 -4.60
CA LEU A 138 -22.93 9.23 -4.95
C LEU A 138 -24.45 9.26 -4.99
N GLY A 139 -25.09 8.20 -5.50
CA GLY A 139 -26.55 8.07 -5.58
C GLY A 139 -27.23 7.97 -4.22
N THR A 140 -26.51 7.60 -3.18
CA THR A 140 -27.01 7.36 -1.81
C THR A 140 -26.52 8.38 -0.78
N GLY A 141 -25.98 9.53 -1.22
CA GLY A 141 -25.52 10.62 -0.34
C GLY A 141 -24.10 10.47 0.20
N LEU A 142 -23.28 9.53 -0.31
CA LEU A 142 -21.88 9.29 0.09
C LEU A 142 -21.71 8.98 1.58
N SER A 143 -22.65 8.20 2.13
CA SER A 143 -22.53 7.77 3.52
C SER A 143 -21.34 6.83 3.67
N ARG A 144 -20.66 6.87 4.82
CA ARG A 144 -19.52 6.02 5.16
C ARG A 144 -19.88 4.53 5.04
N LEU A 145 -21.09 4.16 5.50
CA LEU A 145 -21.60 2.80 5.45
C LEU A 145 -21.81 2.32 4.01
N THR A 146 -22.36 3.18 3.14
CA THR A 146 -22.60 2.82 1.74
C THR A 146 -21.31 2.52 0.99
N VAL A 147 -20.23 3.29 1.21
CA VAL A 147 -18.93 3.02 0.60
C VAL A 147 -18.40 1.64 1.01
N VAL A 148 -18.52 1.29 2.29
CA VAL A 148 -18.07 -0.01 2.80
C VAL A 148 -18.92 -1.16 2.22
N LEU A 149 -20.26 -1.03 2.24
CA LEU A 149 -21.14 -2.07 1.73
C LEU A 149 -21.00 -2.26 0.21
N ALA A 150 -20.88 -1.18 -0.55
CA ALA A 150 -20.61 -1.24 -1.98
C ALA A 150 -19.26 -1.93 -2.26
N GLY A 151 -18.23 -1.60 -1.47
CA GLY A 151 -16.93 -2.24 -1.55
C GLY A 151 -16.99 -3.76 -1.32
N ILE A 152 -17.71 -4.21 -0.28
CA ILE A 152 -17.90 -5.64 0.00
C ILE A 152 -18.64 -6.32 -1.15
N ALA A 153 -19.74 -5.73 -1.64
CA ALA A 153 -20.53 -6.29 -2.73
C ALA A 153 -19.69 -6.44 -4.01
N ILE A 154 -19.00 -5.40 -4.43
CA ILE A 154 -18.14 -5.41 -5.63
C ILE A 154 -16.99 -6.40 -5.47
N THR A 155 -16.34 -6.44 -4.32
CA THR A 155 -15.25 -7.41 -4.05
C THR A 155 -15.75 -8.85 -4.18
N THR A 156 -16.96 -9.13 -3.71
CA THR A 156 -17.58 -10.47 -3.82
C THR A 156 -17.86 -10.83 -5.27
N VAL A 157 -18.46 -9.91 -6.04
CA VAL A 157 -18.74 -10.13 -7.48
C VAL A 157 -17.45 -10.34 -8.27
N PHE A 158 -16.43 -9.50 -8.03
CA PHE A 158 -15.15 -9.62 -8.72
C PHE A 158 -14.38 -10.87 -8.30
N GLY A 159 -14.49 -11.28 -7.04
CA GLY A 159 -13.98 -12.58 -6.57
C GLY A 159 -14.62 -13.77 -7.28
N ALA A 160 -15.93 -13.73 -7.48
CA ALA A 160 -16.63 -14.75 -8.28
C ALA A 160 -16.16 -14.73 -9.74
N GLY A 161 -15.96 -13.53 -10.33
CA GLY A 161 -15.39 -13.39 -11.68
C GLY A 161 -13.98 -13.97 -11.79
N MET A 162 -13.10 -13.69 -10.83
CA MET A 162 -11.75 -14.27 -10.77
C MET A 162 -11.82 -15.80 -10.72
N ASN A 163 -12.62 -16.36 -9.81
CA ASN A 163 -12.78 -17.82 -9.71
C ASN A 163 -13.33 -18.44 -10.99
N THR A 164 -14.25 -17.76 -11.67
CA THR A 164 -14.78 -18.22 -12.97
C THR A 164 -13.67 -18.31 -14.01
N ILE A 165 -12.82 -17.29 -14.13
CA ILE A 165 -11.67 -17.30 -15.07
C ILE A 165 -10.74 -18.45 -14.72
N LEU A 166 -10.40 -18.66 -13.45
CA LEU A 166 -9.48 -19.71 -13.02
C LEU A 166 -10.02 -21.12 -13.31
N ILE A 167 -11.34 -21.30 -13.39
CA ILE A 167 -11.97 -22.59 -13.76
C ILE A 167 -11.98 -22.77 -15.27
N VAL A 168 -12.32 -21.72 -16.02
CA VAL A 168 -12.47 -21.78 -17.50
C VAL A 168 -11.12 -21.74 -18.20
N ASP A 169 -10.18 -21.00 -17.66
CA ASP A 169 -8.82 -20.82 -18.20
C ASP A 169 -7.77 -20.93 -17.08
N PRO A 170 -7.40 -22.15 -16.68
CA PRO A 170 -6.40 -22.38 -15.64
C PRO A 170 -5.01 -21.81 -16.00
N ASP A 171 -4.69 -21.67 -17.30
CA ASP A 171 -3.40 -21.15 -17.75
C ASP A 171 -3.24 -19.65 -17.43
N ALA A 172 -4.33 -18.90 -17.34
CA ALA A 172 -4.32 -17.53 -16.87
C ALA A 172 -3.75 -17.39 -15.44
N TYR A 173 -3.90 -18.44 -14.60
CA TYR A 173 -3.30 -18.46 -13.27
C TYR A 173 -1.77 -18.53 -13.31
N ILE A 174 -1.20 -19.33 -14.20
CA ILE A 174 0.25 -19.53 -14.30
C ILE A 174 0.94 -18.18 -14.55
N GLY A 175 0.42 -17.39 -15.50
CA GLY A 175 0.94 -16.04 -15.81
C GLY A 175 0.68 -14.97 -14.75
N SER A 176 -0.29 -15.19 -13.85
CA SER A 176 -0.75 -14.19 -12.87
C SER A 176 -0.46 -14.55 -11.42
N SER A 177 0.03 -15.75 -11.14
CA SER A 177 0.17 -16.29 -9.79
C SER A 177 1.01 -15.40 -8.87
N THR A 178 2.16 -14.91 -9.34
CA THR A 178 3.04 -14.00 -8.59
C THR A 178 2.33 -12.69 -8.24
N PHE A 179 1.54 -12.15 -9.17
CA PHE A 179 0.74 -10.95 -8.96
C PHE A 179 -0.36 -11.19 -7.91
N LEU A 180 -1.10 -12.30 -8.00
CA LEU A 180 -2.20 -12.63 -7.09
C LEU A 180 -1.74 -12.86 -5.65
N VAL A 181 -0.54 -13.40 -5.47
CA VAL A 181 0.05 -13.58 -4.13
C VAL A 181 0.63 -12.28 -3.58
N GLY A 182 1.07 -11.38 -4.46
CA GLY A 182 1.76 -10.14 -4.11
C GLY A 182 3.22 -10.34 -3.78
N GLY A 183 4.10 -9.76 -4.59
CA GLY A 183 5.54 -9.90 -4.44
C GLY A 183 6.32 -8.80 -5.16
N LEU A 184 7.56 -8.63 -4.74
CA LEU A 184 8.48 -7.63 -5.29
C LEU A 184 9.64 -8.28 -6.06
N SER A 185 9.63 -9.61 -6.16
CA SER A 185 10.65 -10.35 -6.91
C SER A 185 10.48 -10.11 -8.41
N GLY A 186 11.59 -9.82 -9.10
CA GLY A 186 11.58 -9.58 -10.54
C GLY A 186 11.08 -8.22 -10.99
N VAL A 187 10.76 -7.29 -10.08
CA VAL A 187 10.44 -5.90 -10.44
C VAL A 187 11.68 -5.23 -11.02
N LEU A 188 11.52 -4.59 -12.17
CA LEU A 188 12.58 -3.87 -12.88
C LEU A 188 12.40 -2.36 -12.72
N MET A 189 13.48 -1.59 -12.86
CA MET A 189 13.43 -0.11 -12.77
C MET A 189 12.44 0.51 -13.77
N ARG A 190 12.30 -0.06 -14.97
CA ARG A 190 11.32 0.40 -15.97
C ARG A 190 9.87 0.29 -15.51
N ASP A 191 9.58 -0.68 -14.62
CA ASP A 191 8.22 -0.94 -14.14
C ASP A 191 7.80 0.07 -13.07
N LEU A 192 8.76 0.80 -12.48
CA LEU A 192 8.55 1.80 -11.44
C LEU A 192 8.33 3.23 -11.98
N GLY A 193 8.64 3.51 -13.25
CA GLY A 193 8.66 4.87 -13.80
C GLY A 193 7.33 5.62 -13.60
N TRP A 194 6.25 5.16 -14.22
CA TRP A 194 4.94 5.79 -14.09
C TRP A 194 4.31 5.62 -12.68
N PRO A 195 4.38 4.43 -12.02
CA PRO A 195 3.89 4.31 -10.66
C PRO A 195 4.55 5.29 -9.68
N ALA A 196 5.85 5.52 -9.79
CA ALA A 196 6.56 6.47 -8.92
C ALA A 196 6.03 7.90 -9.08
N VAL A 197 5.70 8.33 -10.30
CA VAL A 197 5.10 9.65 -10.55
C VAL A 197 3.72 9.75 -9.90
N TYR A 198 2.85 8.75 -10.09
CA TYR A 198 1.52 8.76 -9.47
C TYR A 198 1.60 8.71 -7.96
N ILE A 199 2.53 7.94 -7.40
CA ILE A 199 2.76 7.88 -5.95
C ILE A 199 3.27 9.23 -5.43
N ALA A 200 4.24 9.87 -6.09
CA ALA A 200 4.76 11.17 -5.67
C ALA A 200 3.66 12.24 -5.68
N VAL A 201 2.87 12.32 -6.75
CA VAL A 201 1.74 13.26 -6.86
C VAL A 201 0.68 12.94 -5.81
N GLY A 202 0.34 11.66 -5.61
CA GLY A 202 -0.62 11.22 -4.61
C GLY A 202 -0.18 11.53 -3.18
N LEU A 203 1.10 11.32 -2.84
CA LEU A 203 1.66 11.68 -1.53
C LEU A 203 1.62 13.21 -1.32
N ALA A 204 1.98 14.00 -2.32
CA ALA A 204 1.90 15.46 -2.25
C ALA A 204 0.44 15.93 -2.03
N ALA A 205 -0.52 15.36 -2.75
CA ALA A 205 -1.94 15.65 -2.58
C ALA A 205 -2.46 15.23 -1.19
N ALA A 206 -2.02 14.06 -0.68
CA ALA A 206 -2.37 13.59 0.65
C ALA A 206 -1.87 14.52 1.75
N LEU A 207 -0.63 15.00 1.64
CA LEU A 207 -0.04 15.98 2.58
C LEU A 207 -0.79 17.31 2.53
N ALA A 208 -1.11 17.82 1.33
CA ALA A 208 -1.87 19.04 1.14
C ALA A 208 -3.29 18.95 1.72
N GLY A 209 -3.91 17.76 1.64
CA GLY A 209 -5.26 17.50 2.15
C GLY A 209 -5.34 17.15 3.64
N ALA A 210 -4.22 16.87 4.30
CA ALA A 210 -4.18 16.35 5.67
C ALA A 210 -4.92 17.23 6.70
N ALA A 211 -4.81 18.56 6.56
CA ALA A 211 -5.52 19.50 7.43
C ALA A 211 -7.05 19.42 7.26
N LYS A 212 -7.54 19.22 6.03
CA LYS A 212 -8.97 19.08 5.75
C LYS A 212 -9.54 17.79 6.31
N LEU A 213 -8.71 16.72 6.38
CA LEU A 213 -9.11 15.46 7.01
C LEU A 213 -9.36 15.62 8.52
N ASN A 214 -8.62 16.49 9.20
CA ASN A 214 -8.87 16.80 10.61
C ASN A 214 -10.22 17.48 10.83
N ILE A 215 -10.64 18.32 9.87
CA ILE A 215 -11.95 18.97 9.95
C ILE A 215 -13.07 17.94 9.70
N LEU A 216 -12.87 17.00 8.77
CA LEU A 216 -13.80 15.89 8.51
C LEU A 216 -14.02 14.99 9.74
N SER A 217 -13.02 14.83 10.59
CA SER A 217 -13.13 14.01 11.82
C SER A 217 -14.01 14.63 12.92
N LEU A 218 -14.37 15.92 12.80
CA LEU A 218 -15.32 16.59 13.69
C LEU A 218 -16.79 16.24 13.39
N GLY A 219 -17.04 15.50 12.31
CA GLY A 219 -18.36 15.18 11.80
C GLY A 219 -18.81 16.09 10.65
N ASP A 220 -19.75 15.61 9.85
CA ASP A 220 -20.14 16.25 8.59
C ASP A 220 -20.81 17.62 8.82
N GLU A 221 -21.66 17.76 9.86
CA GLU A 221 -22.33 19.02 10.21
C GLU A 221 -21.33 20.09 10.68
N ALA A 222 -20.41 19.71 11.58
CA ALA A 222 -19.38 20.62 12.07
C ALA A 222 -18.43 21.06 10.95
N ALA A 223 -18.02 20.13 10.08
CA ALA A 223 -17.17 20.45 8.94
C ALA A 223 -17.86 21.40 7.95
N HIS A 224 -19.16 21.21 7.71
CA HIS A 224 -19.95 22.10 6.86
C HIS A 224 -20.05 23.51 7.46
N SER A 225 -20.31 23.62 8.76
CA SER A 225 -20.36 24.90 9.49
C SER A 225 -19.04 25.67 9.45
N LEU A 226 -17.91 24.96 9.32
CA LEU A 226 -16.58 25.52 9.12
C LEU A 226 -16.28 25.88 7.65
N GLY A 227 -17.25 25.79 6.75
CA GLY A 227 -17.12 26.14 5.33
C GLY A 227 -16.44 25.08 4.47
N VAL A 228 -16.26 23.86 4.98
CA VAL A 228 -15.63 22.77 4.22
C VAL A 228 -16.69 22.01 3.40
N ASN A 229 -16.47 21.89 2.10
CA ASN A 229 -17.28 21.01 1.27
C ASN A 229 -16.89 19.56 1.55
N VAL A 230 -17.58 18.92 2.51
CA VAL A 230 -17.37 17.57 2.99
C VAL A 230 -17.32 16.55 1.85
N ARG A 231 -18.28 16.65 0.92
CA ARG A 231 -18.39 15.73 -0.22
C ARG A 231 -17.17 15.82 -1.14
N ALA A 232 -16.75 17.04 -1.49
CA ALA A 232 -15.61 17.25 -2.37
C ALA A 232 -14.30 16.78 -1.73
N VAL A 233 -14.09 17.08 -0.44
CA VAL A 233 -12.87 16.64 0.29
C VAL A 233 -12.85 15.13 0.43
N ARG A 234 -13.96 14.50 0.84
CA ARG A 234 -14.04 13.04 0.98
C ARG A 234 -13.77 12.32 -0.33
N LEU A 235 -14.45 12.71 -1.42
CA LEU A 235 -14.23 12.14 -2.75
C LEU A 235 -12.81 12.35 -3.24
N GLY A 236 -12.27 13.56 -3.11
CA GLY A 236 -10.93 13.88 -3.53
C GLY A 236 -9.87 13.04 -2.79
N MET A 237 -9.99 12.91 -1.46
CA MET A 237 -9.04 12.12 -0.67
C MET A 237 -9.19 10.60 -0.92
N LEU A 238 -10.41 10.11 -1.13
CA LEU A 238 -10.63 8.71 -1.53
C LEU A 238 -10.09 8.43 -2.95
N ALA A 239 -10.20 9.39 -3.87
CA ALA A 239 -9.59 9.27 -5.21
C ALA A 239 -8.05 9.24 -5.13
N VAL A 240 -7.44 10.11 -4.31
CA VAL A 240 -6.00 10.07 -4.03
C VAL A 240 -5.59 8.72 -3.43
N ALA A 241 -6.36 8.21 -2.48
CA ALA A 241 -6.12 6.91 -1.87
C ALA A 241 -6.20 5.77 -2.90
N ALA A 242 -7.17 5.81 -3.81
CA ALA A 242 -7.30 4.82 -4.89
C ALA A 242 -6.12 4.86 -5.86
N VAL A 243 -5.67 6.06 -6.25
CA VAL A 243 -4.49 6.24 -7.12
C VAL A 243 -3.23 5.71 -6.45
N LEU A 244 -3.00 6.04 -5.18
CA LEU A 244 -1.85 5.54 -4.42
C LEU A 244 -1.86 4.01 -4.31
N ALA A 245 -2.99 3.43 -3.93
CA ALA A 245 -3.09 1.97 -3.80
C ALA A 245 -3.01 1.27 -5.16
N GLY A 246 -3.69 1.78 -6.19
CA GLY A 246 -3.64 1.23 -7.54
C GLY A 246 -2.23 1.28 -8.15
N ALA A 247 -1.51 2.40 -7.95
CA ALA A 247 -0.13 2.53 -8.39
C ALA A 247 0.80 1.53 -7.67
N ALA A 248 0.62 1.32 -6.37
CA ALA A 248 1.39 0.32 -5.63
C ALA A 248 1.09 -1.10 -6.10
N VAL A 249 -0.19 -1.44 -6.24
CA VAL A 249 -0.64 -2.78 -6.68
C VAL A 249 -0.16 -3.09 -8.10
N SER A 250 -0.04 -2.09 -8.98
CA SER A 250 0.37 -2.29 -10.37
C SER A 250 1.72 -2.98 -10.55
N PHE A 251 2.65 -2.83 -9.61
CA PHE A 251 3.96 -3.47 -9.64
C PHE A 251 4.22 -4.43 -8.47
N ALA A 252 3.54 -4.25 -7.33
CA ALA A 252 3.73 -5.11 -6.15
C ALA A 252 2.74 -6.28 -6.09
N GLY A 253 1.73 -6.30 -6.96
CA GLY A 253 0.63 -7.29 -6.92
C GLY A 253 -0.33 -7.04 -5.76
N LEU A 254 -1.11 -8.05 -5.41
CA LEU A 254 -2.19 -7.95 -4.41
C LEU A 254 -1.63 -7.96 -2.98
N VAL A 255 -0.95 -6.89 -2.60
CA VAL A 255 -0.42 -6.71 -1.24
C VAL A 255 -1.52 -6.18 -0.33
N GLY A 256 -1.68 -6.82 0.83
CA GLY A 256 -2.66 -6.45 1.85
C GLY A 256 -2.03 -5.95 3.16
N PHE A 257 -2.89 -5.56 4.10
CA PHE A 257 -2.59 -5.21 5.50
C PHE A 257 -1.74 -3.96 5.75
N VAL A 258 -0.85 -3.53 4.86
CA VAL A 258 0.02 -2.34 5.06
C VAL A 258 -0.83 -1.11 5.39
N GLY A 259 -1.85 -0.82 4.57
CA GLY A 259 -2.76 0.31 4.77
C GLY A 259 -3.71 0.19 5.96
N LEU A 260 -3.80 -0.99 6.57
CA LEU A 260 -4.56 -1.20 7.80
C LEU A 260 -3.66 -1.01 9.03
N VAL A 261 -2.56 -1.74 9.07
CA VAL A 261 -1.68 -1.89 10.24
C VAL A 261 -0.89 -0.61 10.51
N VAL A 262 -0.23 -0.09 9.49
CA VAL A 262 0.74 1.00 9.67
C VAL A 262 0.08 2.29 10.16
N PRO A 263 -0.97 2.84 9.52
CA PRO A 263 -1.56 4.09 10.00
C PRO A 263 -2.23 3.93 11.36
N HIS A 264 -2.77 2.74 11.68
CA HIS A 264 -3.30 2.45 13.00
C HIS A 264 -2.21 2.53 14.08
N LEU A 265 -1.07 1.88 13.86
CA LEU A 265 0.08 1.96 14.76
C LEU A 265 0.61 3.40 14.89
N MET A 266 0.72 4.14 13.80
CA MET A 266 1.22 5.51 13.85
C MET A 266 0.30 6.44 14.62
N ARG A 267 -1.03 6.25 14.57
CA ARG A 267 -1.97 7.01 15.42
C ARG A 267 -1.72 6.79 16.90
N PHE A 268 -1.28 5.62 17.30
CA PHE A 268 -0.92 5.36 18.69
C PHE A 268 0.26 6.22 19.17
N PHE A 269 1.23 6.48 18.29
CA PHE A 269 2.43 7.25 18.63
C PHE A 269 2.25 8.77 18.48
N VAL A 270 1.62 9.23 17.38
CA VAL A 270 1.50 10.67 17.05
C VAL A 270 0.11 11.26 17.30
N GLY A 271 -0.84 10.46 17.78
CA GLY A 271 -2.24 10.88 17.95
C GLY A 271 -3.03 10.86 16.64
N HIS A 272 -4.15 11.60 16.63
CA HIS A 272 -5.12 11.56 15.53
C HIS A 272 -4.97 12.71 14.52
N ASP A 273 -4.00 13.63 14.72
CA ASP A 273 -3.77 14.73 13.78
C ASP A 273 -3.19 14.19 12.47
N ASN A 274 -3.96 14.24 11.40
CA ASN A 274 -3.59 13.74 10.08
C ASN A 274 -2.38 14.46 9.47
N ARG A 275 -2.04 15.67 9.94
CA ARG A 275 -0.80 16.36 9.53
C ARG A 275 0.46 15.59 9.94
N TRP A 276 0.36 14.79 11.01
CA TRP A 276 1.43 13.90 11.48
C TRP A 276 1.21 12.46 11.03
N VAL A 277 -0.03 11.97 11.09
CA VAL A 277 -0.36 10.59 10.72
C VAL A 277 0.02 10.29 9.27
N VAL A 278 -0.31 11.18 8.33
CA VAL A 278 -0.05 10.96 6.90
C VAL A 278 1.45 10.82 6.60
N PRO A 279 2.33 11.80 6.94
CA PRO A 279 3.75 11.66 6.63
C PRO A 279 4.45 10.54 7.41
N VAL A 280 4.10 10.33 8.67
CA VAL A 280 4.71 9.25 9.47
C VAL A 280 4.26 7.89 8.95
N SER A 281 3.00 7.75 8.51
CA SER A 281 2.52 6.51 7.89
C SER A 281 3.24 6.21 6.58
N ALA A 282 3.55 7.22 5.77
CA ALA A 282 4.34 7.02 4.54
C ALA A 282 5.74 6.45 4.86
N LEU A 283 6.46 7.07 5.80
CA LEU A 283 7.79 6.63 6.22
C LEU A 283 7.76 5.24 6.88
N ALA A 284 6.84 5.04 7.81
CA ALA A 284 6.69 3.77 8.51
C ALA A 284 6.24 2.64 7.58
N GLY A 285 5.36 2.93 6.62
CA GLY A 285 4.92 1.97 5.60
C GLY A 285 6.05 1.54 4.70
N ALA A 286 6.88 2.49 4.25
CA ALA A 286 8.09 2.19 3.50
C ALA A 286 9.03 1.28 4.30
N ALA A 287 9.34 1.63 5.54
CA ALA A 287 10.19 0.82 6.41
C ALA A 287 9.61 -0.58 6.67
N PHE A 288 8.30 -0.66 6.88
CA PHE A 288 7.59 -1.91 7.16
C PHE A 288 7.64 -2.87 5.97
N VAL A 289 7.35 -2.40 4.76
CA VAL A 289 7.37 -3.26 3.56
C VAL A 289 8.79 -3.67 3.19
N VAL A 290 9.78 -2.76 3.29
CA VAL A 290 11.20 -3.11 3.10
C VAL A 290 11.65 -4.17 4.12
N GLY A 291 11.27 -4.00 5.39
CA GLY A 291 11.59 -4.97 6.45
C GLY A 291 10.94 -6.33 6.21
N CYS A 292 9.67 -6.36 5.83
CA CYS A 292 8.97 -7.60 5.50
C CYS A 292 9.57 -8.28 4.26
N ASP A 293 9.92 -7.52 3.21
CA ASP A 293 10.57 -8.08 2.03
C ASP A 293 11.97 -8.66 2.37
N LEU A 294 12.75 -7.97 3.20
CA LEU A 294 14.02 -8.47 3.69
C LEU A 294 13.85 -9.79 4.49
N LEU A 295 12.90 -9.83 5.42
CA LEU A 295 12.62 -11.03 6.20
C LEU A 295 12.16 -12.19 5.30
N ALA A 296 11.28 -11.91 4.31
CA ALA A 296 10.81 -12.92 3.37
C ALA A 296 11.93 -13.55 2.53
N ARG A 297 13.00 -12.80 2.27
CA ARG A 297 14.21 -13.29 1.56
C ARG A 297 15.19 -14.06 2.44
N VAL A 298 15.25 -13.74 3.73
CA VAL A 298 16.28 -14.29 4.62
C VAL A 298 15.80 -15.51 5.39
N LEU A 299 14.54 -15.51 5.86
CA LEU A 299 14.01 -16.56 6.74
C LEU A 299 13.93 -17.94 6.09
N PHE A 300 13.73 -17.99 4.77
CA PHE A 300 13.52 -19.23 4.05
C PHE A 300 14.59 -19.51 2.98
N ALA A 301 15.75 -18.84 3.09
CA ALA A 301 16.84 -19.05 2.14
C ALA A 301 17.18 -20.56 2.01
N PRO A 302 17.41 -21.08 0.79
CA PRO A 302 17.57 -20.36 -0.47
C PRO A 302 16.26 -19.99 -1.19
N TYR A 303 15.10 -20.35 -0.67
CA TYR A 303 13.81 -19.98 -1.24
C TYR A 303 13.42 -18.57 -0.81
N GLU A 304 12.78 -17.82 -1.73
CA GLU A 304 12.24 -16.49 -1.43
C GLU A 304 10.72 -16.58 -1.34
N LEU A 305 10.15 -16.15 -0.22
CA LEU A 305 8.71 -16.01 -0.11
C LEU A 305 8.25 -14.67 -0.70
N PRO A 306 7.11 -14.64 -1.41
CA PRO A 306 6.44 -13.38 -1.74
C PRO A 306 6.12 -12.58 -0.49
N VAL A 307 6.41 -11.27 -0.52
CA VAL A 307 6.21 -10.38 0.65
C VAL A 307 4.75 -10.34 1.09
N GLY A 308 3.80 -10.53 0.17
CA GLY A 308 2.36 -10.59 0.46
C GLY A 308 1.99 -11.68 1.46
N ILE A 309 2.66 -12.84 1.40
CA ILE A 309 2.46 -13.94 2.36
C ILE A 309 2.89 -13.49 3.77
N LEU A 310 4.07 -12.90 3.90
CA LEU A 310 4.57 -12.46 5.20
C LEU A 310 3.71 -11.34 5.79
N LEU A 311 3.28 -10.40 4.95
CA LEU A 311 2.36 -9.33 5.36
C LEU A 311 1.01 -9.88 5.84
N ALA A 312 0.49 -10.94 5.23
CA ALA A 312 -0.72 -11.61 5.68
C ALA A 312 -0.52 -12.31 7.03
N PHE A 313 0.63 -12.98 7.23
CA PHE A 313 0.97 -13.62 8.51
C PHE A 313 1.16 -12.64 9.66
N ILE A 314 1.62 -11.43 9.39
CA ILE A 314 1.74 -10.37 10.40
C ILE A 314 0.41 -9.63 10.58
N GLY A 315 -0.23 -9.28 9.47
CA GLY A 315 -1.42 -8.44 9.47
C GLY A 315 -2.67 -9.13 10.00
N GLY A 316 -2.87 -10.42 9.70
CA GLY A 316 -4.00 -11.19 10.17
C GLY A 316 -4.08 -11.30 11.71
N PRO A 317 -3.05 -11.80 12.40
CA PRO A 317 -3.01 -11.84 13.86
C PRO A 317 -3.10 -10.45 14.51
N PHE A 318 -2.46 -9.44 13.92
CA PHE A 318 -2.58 -8.07 14.39
C PHE A 318 -4.03 -7.56 14.34
N PHE A 319 -4.74 -7.87 13.26
CA PHE A 319 -6.14 -7.50 13.11
C PHE A 319 -7.05 -8.21 14.14
N ILE A 320 -6.82 -9.51 14.35
CA ILE A 320 -7.53 -10.28 15.39
C ILE A 320 -7.29 -9.67 16.77
N TYR A 321 -6.03 -9.32 17.07
CA TYR A 321 -5.69 -8.65 18.35
C TYR A 321 -6.45 -7.33 18.51
N LEU A 322 -6.55 -6.52 17.48
CA LEU A 322 -7.29 -5.25 17.52
C LEU A 322 -8.78 -5.46 17.82
N ILE A 323 -9.42 -6.46 17.18
CA ILE A 323 -10.83 -6.79 17.43
C ILE A 323 -11.04 -7.21 18.90
N LEU A 324 -10.17 -8.06 19.42
CA LEU A 324 -10.28 -8.54 20.79
C LEU A 324 -10.07 -7.42 21.82
N LYS A 325 -9.13 -6.52 21.57
CA LYS A 325 -8.85 -5.37 22.44
C LYS A 325 -10.01 -4.37 22.48
N ASN A 326 -10.66 -4.13 21.34
CA ASN A 326 -11.81 -3.21 21.28
C ASN A 326 -13.09 -3.78 21.89
N LYS A 327 -13.19 -5.10 22.09
CA LYS A 327 -14.30 -5.70 22.83
C LYS A 327 -14.26 -5.41 24.36
N GLY A 328 -13.12 -4.95 24.88
CA GLY A 328 -12.97 -4.58 26.29
C GLY A 328 -13.36 -3.11 26.63
N GLY A 329 -13.62 -2.28 25.62
CA GLY A 329 -14.12 -0.91 25.80
C GLY A 329 -15.54 -0.81 25.24
N GLY A 330 -16.53 -0.86 26.13
CA GLY A 330 -17.96 -1.04 25.93
C GLY A 330 -18.58 -0.46 24.65
N LEU A 331 -19.48 -1.25 24.13
CA LEU A 331 -20.64 -0.74 23.41
C LEU A 331 -21.49 0.07 24.41
N GLU A 332 -21.26 1.37 24.52
CA GLU A 332 -22.23 2.36 24.99
C GLU A 332 -22.39 3.42 23.90
#